data_f4b8b5c9f2434778323195f23a3ea2d3
#
_entry.id   f4b8b5c9f2434778323195f23a3ea2d3
#
_cell.length_a   1.000
_cell.length_b   1.000
_cell.length_c   1.000
_cell.angle_alpha   90.00
_cell.angle_beta   90.00
_cell.angle_gamma   90.00
#
_symmetry.space_group_name_H-M   'P 1'
#
loop_
_entity.id
_entity.type
_entity.pdbx_description
1 polymer ?
#
loop_
_entity_poly.entity_id
_entity_poly.type
_entity_poly.pdbx_seq_one_letter_code
_entity_poly.pdbx_strand_id
1 'polypeptide(L)'
;MSTLIKFSMLLVNNNRSKAYLQNLIKNGFIPSIIIVLDSKNHTLREHTENDKIISKDTHQKFIRNLKDLNISFDEKEHIKRTIVNNNLNFSVVDTMDVNSHKVINAVKDLTDEYIVYSGPGGTILSKEILSLNKKFIHVHPGLLPSFRGSTTIYYSMLLDSAVGCSVILLDEKIDEGPILYKSNYEFKERGIDFDYVLDPLVRTKTLINFFQNNELSEMQQNQSEDTTTFYIIHPLLKHLSILKYNEGSIH
;
A
#
# COMPACT_ATOMS: atom_id res chain seq x y z
N MET A 1 1.60 18.67 22.77
CA MET A 1 2.31 17.47 22.29
C MET A 1 1.28 16.63 21.53
N SER A 2 1.39 16.50 20.23
CA SER A 2 0.50 15.63 19.46
C SER A 2 0.76 14.19 19.89
N THR A 3 -0.31 13.48 20.23
CA THR A 3 -0.20 12.08 20.66
C THR A 3 0.13 11.25 19.42
N LEU A 4 1.28 10.57 19.40
CA LEU A 4 1.64 9.66 18.32
C LEU A 4 0.53 8.60 18.15
N ILE A 5 0.11 8.38 16.91
CA ILE A 5 -0.88 7.35 16.58
C ILE A 5 -0.30 5.99 16.95
N LYS A 6 -0.95 5.29 17.88
CA LYS A 6 -0.64 3.88 18.17
C LYS A 6 -1.34 3.01 17.14
N PHE A 7 -0.60 2.07 16.56
CA PHE A 7 -1.13 1.22 15.50
C PHE A 7 -0.50 -0.17 15.50
N SER A 8 -1.26 -1.12 15.02
CA SER A 8 -0.81 -2.45 14.66
C SER A 8 -0.73 -2.59 13.13
N MET A 9 -0.17 -3.68 12.61
CA MET A 9 -0.12 -3.95 11.18
C MET A 9 -0.68 -5.33 10.87
N LEU A 10 -1.40 -5.45 9.72
CA LEU A 10 -1.85 -6.71 9.15
C LEU A 10 -1.26 -6.83 7.74
N LEU A 11 -0.31 -7.74 7.55
CA LEU A 11 0.58 -7.79 6.40
C LEU A 11 0.66 -9.19 5.75
N VAL A 12 1.00 -9.18 4.46
CA VAL A 12 1.55 -10.33 3.72
C VAL A 12 2.97 -10.01 3.25
N ASN A 13 3.77 -11.03 2.89
CA ASN A 13 5.12 -10.81 2.37
C ASN A 13 5.09 -10.41 0.88
N ASN A 14 4.88 -9.13 0.61
CA ASN A 14 4.95 -8.53 -0.73
C ASN A 14 5.74 -7.21 -0.70
N ASN A 15 6.07 -6.64 -1.86
CA ASN A 15 6.89 -5.42 -1.95
C ASN A 15 6.26 -4.22 -1.25
N ARG A 16 4.94 -4.08 -1.30
CA ARG A 16 4.22 -3.00 -0.59
C ARG A 16 4.40 -3.12 0.92
N SER A 17 4.19 -4.31 1.48
CA SER A 17 4.37 -4.56 2.92
C SER A 17 5.81 -4.37 3.38
N LYS A 18 6.79 -4.82 2.56
CA LYS A 18 8.21 -4.60 2.82
C LYS A 18 8.55 -3.12 2.85
N ALA A 19 8.10 -2.37 1.83
CA ALA A 19 8.31 -0.94 1.74
C ALA A 19 7.67 -0.20 2.93
N TYR A 20 6.43 -0.52 3.30
CA TYR A 20 5.77 0.07 4.47
C TYR A 20 6.56 -0.19 5.74
N LEU A 21 6.82 -1.45 6.07
CA LEU A 21 7.42 -1.82 7.34
C LEU A 21 8.82 -1.23 7.49
N GLN A 22 9.68 -1.37 6.48
CA GLN A 22 11.05 -0.87 6.54
C GLN A 22 11.10 0.66 6.69
N ASN A 23 10.22 1.39 5.98
CA ASN A 23 10.22 2.85 6.05
C ASN A 23 9.51 3.39 7.30
N LEU A 24 8.46 2.74 7.79
CA LEU A 24 7.86 3.11 9.08
C LEU A 24 8.90 3.01 10.20
N ILE A 25 9.62 1.89 10.29
CA ILE A 25 10.72 1.70 11.27
C ILE A 25 11.78 2.78 11.11
N LYS A 26 12.27 3.01 9.89
CA LYS A 26 13.30 4.01 9.59
C LYS A 26 12.92 5.42 10.03
N ASN A 27 11.62 5.75 10.00
CA ASN A 27 11.10 7.05 10.41
C ASN A 27 10.61 7.08 11.87
N GLY A 28 10.87 6.03 12.67
CA GLY A 28 10.52 5.97 14.08
C GLY A 28 9.06 5.64 14.36
N PHE A 29 8.27 5.26 13.37
CA PHE A 29 6.89 4.80 13.52
C PHE A 29 6.87 3.29 13.75
N ILE A 30 6.82 2.89 14.99
CA ILE A 30 6.94 1.48 15.40
C ILE A 30 5.55 0.91 15.67
N PRO A 31 5.12 -0.15 14.96
CA PRO A 31 3.86 -0.82 15.24
C PRO A 31 3.92 -1.55 16.58
N SER A 32 2.82 -1.56 17.34
CA SER A 32 2.74 -2.25 18.62
C SER A 32 2.83 -3.77 18.45
N ILE A 33 2.15 -4.28 17.40
CA ILE A 33 2.19 -5.70 17.02
C ILE A 33 1.91 -5.86 15.51
N ILE A 34 2.50 -6.87 14.91
CA ILE A 34 2.35 -7.19 13.49
C ILE A 34 1.71 -8.57 13.34
N ILE A 35 0.58 -8.65 12.64
CA ILE A 35 -0.02 -9.91 12.19
C ILE A 35 0.48 -10.18 10.77
N VAL A 36 1.17 -11.28 10.58
CA VAL A 36 1.67 -11.73 9.28
C VAL A 36 0.80 -12.89 8.78
N LEU A 37 0.12 -12.68 7.65
CA LEU A 37 -0.55 -13.75 6.94
C LEU A 37 0.49 -14.50 6.11
N ASP A 38 0.65 -15.78 6.36
CA ASP A 38 1.62 -16.63 5.68
C ASP A 38 1.10 -18.06 5.65
N SER A 39 0.88 -18.61 4.46
CA SER A 39 0.44 -20.00 4.29
C SER A 39 1.59 -20.85 3.79
N LYS A 40 1.84 -21.96 4.47
CA LYS A 40 2.86 -22.95 4.07
C LYS A 40 2.70 -23.42 2.62
N ASN A 41 1.47 -23.41 2.10
CA ASN A 41 1.18 -23.79 0.71
C ASN A 41 1.43 -22.65 -0.30
N HIS A 42 1.55 -21.39 0.15
CA HIS A 42 1.74 -20.23 -0.70
C HIS A 42 3.23 -19.95 -0.95
N THR A 43 4.10 -20.24 0.02
CA THR A 43 5.55 -20.04 -0.06
C THR A 43 6.20 -20.83 -1.20
N LEU A 44 5.58 -21.93 -1.63
CA LEU A 44 6.07 -22.75 -2.74
C LEU A 44 5.74 -22.17 -4.13
N ARG A 45 4.84 -21.17 -4.24
CA ARG A 45 4.45 -20.54 -5.51
C ARG A 45 5.17 -19.23 -5.80
N GLU A 46 5.70 -18.54 -4.78
CA GLU A 46 6.39 -17.25 -4.94
C GLU A 46 7.77 -17.38 -5.64
N HIS A 47 8.29 -18.60 -5.81
CA HIS A 47 9.56 -18.86 -6.48
C HIS A 47 9.43 -19.47 -7.87
N THR A 48 8.26 -19.48 -8.48
CA THR A 48 8.15 -19.87 -9.89
C THR A 48 8.55 -18.69 -10.80
N GLU A 49 9.70 -18.77 -11.34
CA GLU A 49 10.46 -18.24 -12.49
C GLU A 49 9.80 -17.23 -13.48
N ASN A 50 8.67 -16.62 -13.19
CA ASN A 50 8.07 -15.59 -14.05
C ASN A 50 8.24 -14.17 -13.52
N ASP A 51 8.94 -13.96 -12.42
CA ASP A 51 9.40 -12.63 -12.03
C ASP A 51 10.42 -12.19 -13.09
N LYS A 52 9.95 -11.37 -14.04
CA LYS A 52 10.85 -10.65 -14.94
C LYS A 52 11.92 -10.03 -14.05
N ILE A 53 13.13 -10.57 -14.15
CA ILE A 53 14.30 -10.01 -13.50
C ILE A 53 14.45 -8.61 -14.10
N ILE A 54 13.87 -7.61 -13.44
CA ILE A 54 14.25 -6.22 -13.67
C ILE A 54 15.75 -6.21 -13.40
N SER A 55 16.55 -5.85 -14.39
CA SER A 55 18.00 -5.95 -14.24
C SER A 55 18.38 -5.22 -12.96
N LYS A 56 19.25 -5.83 -12.13
CA LYS A 56 19.73 -5.24 -10.87
C LYS A 56 20.16 -3.79 -11.04
N ASP A 57 20.70 -3.44 -12.21
CA ASP A 57 21.15 -2.09 -12.54
C ASP A 57 20.02 -1.09 -12.69
N THR A 58 18.89 -1.50 -13.30
CA THR A 58 17.73 -0.62 -13.49
C THR A 58 17.06 -0.33 -12.15
N HIS A 59 16.88 -1.35 -11.32
CA HIS A 59 16.27 -1.21 -10.00
C HIS A 59 17.14 -0.37 -9.05
N GLN A 60 18.46 -0.60 -9.01
CA GLN A 60 19.37 0.17 -8.16
C GLN A 60 19.57 1.62 -8.63
N LYS A 61 19.66 1.87 -9.93
CA LYS A 61 19.67 3.24 -10.49
C LYS A 61 18.42 3.99 -10.09
N PHE A 62 17.32 3.27 -10.06
CA PHE A 62 16.00 3.77 -9.79
C PHE A 62 15.83 4.22 -8.34
N ILE A 63 16.16 3.34 -7.36
CA ILE A 63 16.14 3.68 -5.93
C ILE A 63 17.10 4.85 -5.63
N ARG A 64 18.22 4.98 -6.37
CA ARG A 64 19.13 6.11 -6.21
C ARG A 64 18.56 7.43 -6.71
N ASN A 65 17.75 7.40 -7.77
CA ASN A 65 17.17 8.60 -8.37
C ASN A 65 15.93 9.10 -7.64
N LEU A 66 15.25 8.23 -6.87
CA LEU A 66 14.16 8.62 -5.97
C LEU A 66 14.65 9.24 -4.65
N LYS A 67 15.89 9.77 -4.61
CA LYS A 67 16.43 10.46 -3.43
C LYS A 67 15.52 11.59 -2.94
N ASP A 68 14.78 12.23 -3.83
CA ASP A 68 13.84 13.29 -3.49
C ASP A 68 12.65 12.79 -2.64
N LEU A 69 12.28 11.51 -2.78
CA LEU A 69 11.26 10.89 -1.91
C LEU A 69 11.83 10.47 -0.54
N ASN A 70 13.15 10.35 -0.41
CA ASN A 70 13.84 9.81 0.78
C ASN A 70 13.29 8.46 1.27
N ILE A 71 12.86 7.63 0.33
CA ILE A 71 12.26 6.32 0.56
C ILE A 71 13.00 5.28 -0.26
N SER A 72 13.33 4.18 0.37
CA SER A 72 13.91 3.00 -0.25
C SER A 72 13.57 1.78 0.56
N PHE A 73 13.51 0.61 -0.06
CA PHE A 73 13.34 -0.65 0.64
C PHE A 73 14.16 -1.76 -0.01
N ASP A 74 14.50 -2.78 0.77
CA ASP A 74 15.12 -4.00 0.28
C ASP A 74 14.01 -5.01 -0.09
N GLU A 75 13.80 -5.21 -1.39
CA GLU A 75 12.81 -6.14 -1.92
C GLU A 75 13.13 -7.62 -1.62
N LYS A 76 14.42 -7.92 -1.39
CA LYS A 76 14.88 -9.28 -1.10
C LYS A 76 14.75 -9.64 0.37
N GLU A 77 14.67 -8.66 1.25
CA GLU A 77 14.51 -8.93 2.67
C GLU A 77 13.08 -9.39 2.94
N HIS A 78 12.94 -10.64 3.44
CA HIS A 78 11.65 -11.18 3.84
C HIS A 78 11.13 -10.43 5.07
N ILE A 79 9.84 -10.08 5.08
CA ILE A 79 9.23 -9.24 6.14
C ILE A 79 9.45 -9.79 7.56
N LYS A 80 9.44 -11.13 7.76
CA LYS A 80 9.76 -11.74 9.05
C LYS A 80 11.20 -11.44 9.49
N ARG A 81 12.15 -11.34 8.55
CA ARG A 81 13.53 -10.97 8.86
C ARG A 81 13.62 -9.52 9.32
N THR A 82 12.94 -8.59 8.63
CA THR A 82 12.84 -7.21 9.06
C THR A 82 12.27 -7.10 10.48
N ILE A 83 11.20 -7.86 10.77
CA ILE A 83 10.55 -7.91 12.09
C ILE A 83 11.54 -8.36 13.18
N VAL A 84 12.20 -9.50 12.96
CA VAL A 84 13.14 -10.08 13.93
C VAL A 84 14.35 -9.18 14.15
N ASN A 85 14.95 -8.65 13.07
CA ASN A 85 16.11 -7.77 13.15
C ASN A 85 15.84 -6.48 13.92
N ASN A 86 14.58 -6.04 13.99
CA ASN A 86 14.17 -4.84 14.71
C ASN A 86 13.47 -5.13 16.04
N ASN A 87 13.49 -6.38 16.53
CA ASN A 87 12.88 -6.82 17.80
C ASN A 87 11.40 -6.43 17.93
N LEU A 88 10.62 -6.53 16.82
CA LEU A 88 9.22 -6.18 16.82
C LEU A 88 8.34 -7.36 17.24
N ASN A 89 7.23 -7.06 17.94
CA ASN A 89 6.25 -8.06 18.30
C ASN A 89 5.44 -8.51 17.08
N PHE A 90 5.27 -9.80 16.90
CA PHE A 90 4.46 -10.31 15.79
C PHE A 90 3.81 -11.66 16.10
N SER A 91 2.77 -11.96 15.36
CA SER A 91 2.15 -13.26 15.26
C SER A 91 2.02 -13.69 13.79
N VAL A 92 2.03 -14.98 13.53
CA VAL A 92 1.85 -15.53 12.18
C VAL A 92 0.53 -16.30 12.15
N VAL A 93 -0.33 -15.96 11.19
CA VAL A 93 -1.59 -16.67 10.95
C VAL A 93 -1.44 -17.49 9.67
N ASP A 94 -1.54 -18.83 9.80
CA ASP A 94 -1.40 -19.78 8.69
C ASP A 94 -2.64 -19.72 7.77
N THR A 95 -2.71 -18.68 6.97
CA THR A 95 -3.71 -18.47 5.93
C THR A 95 -3.35 -17.24 5.08
N MET A 96 -3.82 -17.22 3.82
CA MET A 96 -3.82 -16.02 2.97
C MET A 96 -5.21 -15.38 2.89
N ASP A 97 -6.24 -16.03 3.45
CA ASP A 97 -7.59 -15.49 3.52
C ASP A 97 -7.73 -14.55 4.72
N VAL A 98 -7.72 -13.24 4.44
CA VAL A 98 -7.86 -12.18 5.45
C VAL A 98 -9.22 -12.22 6.17
N ASN A 99 -10.23 -12.81 5.54
CA ASN A 99 -11.57 -12.92 6.10
C ASN A 99 -11.80 -14.23 6.89
N SER A 100 -10.76 -15.06 7.03
CA SER A 100 -10.88 -16.28 7.81
C SER A 100 -11.08 -16.00 9.30
N HIS A 101 -11.79 -16.87 9.99
CA HIS A 101 -11.99 -16.77 11.45
C HIS A 101 -10.68 -16.68 12.24
N LYS A 102 -9.58 -17.27 11.73
CA LYS A 102 -8.26 -17.18 12.35
C LYS A 102 -7.76 -15.73 12.38
N VAL A 103 -7.92 -15.00 11.27
CA VAL A 103 -7.51 -13.62 11.15
C VAL A 103 -8.44 -12.70 11.94
N ILE A 104 -9.75 -12.92 11.85
CA ILE A 104 -10.75 -12.16 12.62
C ILE A 104 -10.45 -12.24 14.11
N ASN A 105 -10.17 -13.44 14.64
CA ASN A 105 -9.81 -13.61 16.04
C ASN A 105 -8.50 -12.90 16.38
N ALA A 106 -7.45 -13.07 15.56
CA ALA A 106 -6.19 -12.38 15.79
C ALA A 106 -6.31 -10.85 15.78
N VAL A 107 -7.15 -10.30 14.89
CA VAL A 107 -7.45 -8.86 14.84
C VAL A 107 -8.26 -8.41 16.05
N LYS A 108 -9.23 -9.22 16.50
CA LYS A 108 -10.05 -8.93 17.69
C LYS A 108 -9.22 -8.78 18.94
N ASP A 109 -8.15 -9.58 19.07
CA ASP A 109 -7.25 -9.59 20.24
C ASP A 109 -6.26 -8.41 20.28
N LEU A 110 -6.17 -7.60 19.20
CA LEU A 110 -5.33 -6.42 19.18
C LEU A 110 -5.86 -5.35 20.15
N THR A 111 -4.95 -4.68 20.85
CA THR A 111 -5.29 -3.55 21.74
C THR A 111 -5.44 -2.24 20.99
N ASP A 112 -4.71 -2.06 19.89
CA ASP A 112 -4.75 -0.84 19.10
C ASP A 112 -6.08 -0.70 18.34
N GLU A 113 -6.55 0.53 18.22
CA GLU A 113 -7.70 0.89 17.40
C GLU A 113 -7.37 0.88 15.90
N TYR A 114 -6.17 1.39 15.54
CA TYR A 114 -5.73 1.56 14.17
C TYR A 114 -4.87 0.39 13.70
N ILE A 115 -5.14 -0.09 12.48
CA ILE A 115 -4.42 -1.19 11.85
C ILE A 115 -3.99 -0.77 10.45
N VAL A 116 -2.69 -0.65 10.21
CA VAL A 116 -2.18 -0.45 8.84
C VAL A 116 -2.33 -1.76 8.07
N TYR A 117 -3.15 -1.73 7.03
CA TYR A 117 -3.49 -2.91 6.23
C TYR A 117 -2.68 -2.96 4.94
N SER A 118 -1.96 -4.06 4.76
CA SER A 118 -1.26 -4.40 3.51
C SER A 118 -1.39 -5.90 3.23
N GLY A 119 -2.62 -6.33 3.00
CA GLY A 119 -3.00 -7.71 2.74
C GLY A 119 -2.82 -8.14 1.28
N PRO A 120 -3.35 -9.32 0.90
CA PRO A 120 -3.33 -9.82 -0.46
C PRO A 120 -3.99 -8.84 -1.44
N GLY A 121 -3.43 -8.72 -2.65
CA GLY A 121 -4.00 -7.88 -3.68
C GLY A 121 -5.38 -8.35 -4.13
N GLY A 122 -6.28 -7.41 -4.44
CA GLY A 122 -7.64 -7.72 -4.92
C GLY A 122 -8.59 -8.30 -3.87
N THR A 123 -8.20 -8.33 -2.59
CA THR A 123 -9.05 -8.84 -1.50
C THR A 123 -9.79 -7.70 -0.83
N ILE A 124 -11.11 -7.87 -0.68
CA ILE A 124 -12.00 -6.96 0.05
C ILE A 124 -12.19 -7.52 1.46
N LEU A 125 -12.10 -6.66 2.47
CA LEU A 125 -12.39 -7.03 3.85
C LEU A 125 -13.90 -7.29 4.00
N SER A 126 -14.26 -8.40 4.64
CA SER A 126 -15.65 -8.74 4.89
C SER A 126 -16.27 -7.80 5.93
N LYS A 127 -17.62 -7.75 5.92
CA LYS A 127 -18.37 -7.02 6.94
C LYS A 127 -18.03 -7.47 8.36
N GLU A 128 -17.75 -8.76 8.55
CA GLU A 128 -17.42 -9.34 9.84
C GLU A 128 -16.13 -8.73 10.41
N ILE A 129 -15.04 -8.65 9.63
CA ILE A 129 -13.78 -8.05 10.10
C ILE A 129 -13.89 -6.53 10.23
N LEU A 130 -14.65 -5.86 9.37
CA LEU A 130 -14.88 -4.42 9.43
C LEU A 130 -15.78 -4.00 10.60
N SER A 131 -16.65 -4.90 11.09
CA SER A 131 -17.51 -4.65 12.26
C SER A 131 -16.78 -4.77 13.60
N LEU A 132 -15.54 -5.26 13.60
CA LEU A 132 -14.69 -5.20 14.77
C LEU A 132 -14.43 -3.72 15.12
N ASN A 133 -14.33 -3.40 16.40
CA ASN A 133 -14.02 -2.03 16.84
C ASN A 133 -12.57 -1.65 16.48
N LYS A 134 -12.22 -1.71 15.18
CA LYS A 134 -10.90 -1.47 14.58
C LYS A 134 -11.04 -0.61 13.34
N LYS A 135 -10.07 0.27 13.12
CA LYS A 135 -9.99 1.15 11.97
C LYS A 135 -8.83 0.72 11.06
N PHE A 136 -9.14 0.21 9.88
CA PHE A 136 -8.14 -0.27 8.94
C PHE A 136 -7.65 0.87 8.06
N ILE A 137 -6.41 1.31 8.27
CA ILE A 137 -5.73 2.31 7.45
C ILE A 137 -5.22 1.64 6.18
N HIS A 138 -5.68 2.10 5.03
CA HIS A 138 -5.23 1.64 3.71
C HIS A 138 -4.71 2.82 2.89
N VAL A 139 -3.67 2.59 2.09
CA VAL A 139 -3.23 3.58 1.11
C VAL A 139 -3.69 3.15 -0.27
N HIS A 140 -4.62 3.87 -0.81
CA HIS A 140 -5.16 3.68 -2.14
C HIS A 140 -4.28 4.39 -3.19
N PRO A 141 -3.91 3.74 -4.34
CA PRO A 141 -3.03 4.33 -5.35
C PRO A 141 -3.80 5.19 -6.35
N GLY A 142 -4.54 6.17 -5.85
CA GLY A 142 -5.33 7.11 -6.63
C GLY A 142 -5.73 8.29 -5.75
N LEU A 143 -5.95 9.45 -6.38
CA LEU A 143 -6.55 10.60 -5.70
C LEU A 143 -8.05 10.40 -5.63
N LEU A 144 -8.54 10.08 -4.44
CA LEU A 144 -9.98 9.96 -4.18
C LEU A 144 -10.64 11.35 -4.07
N PRO A 145 -11.90 11.47 -4.49
CA PRO A 145 -12.79 10.44 -5.02
C PRO A 145 -12.62 10.12 -6.52
N SER A 146 -11.82 10.89 -7.27
CA SER A 146 -11.73 10.83 -8.73
C SER A 146 -11.23 9.49 -9.28
N PHE A 147 -10.28 8.86 -8.58
CA PHE A 147 -9.70 7.56 -8.98
C PHE A 147 -10.03 6.48 -7.96
N ARG A 148 -11.26 5.97 -7.98
CA ARG A 148 -11.74 4.91 -7.12
C ARG A 148 -11.69 3.55 -7.83
N GLY A 149 -11.33 2.48 -7.13
CA GLY A 149 -11.35 1.11 -7.65
C GLY A 149 -9.96 0.51 -7.87
N SER A 150 -9.82 -0.31 -8.90
CA SER A 150 -8.61 -1.12 -9.12
C SER A 150 -7.66 -0.49 -10.13
N THR A 151 -6.35 -0.75 -9.97
CA THR A 151 -5.28 -0.33 -10.89
C THR A 151 -5.27 1.17 -11.23
N THR A 152 -5.74 1.98 -10.31
CA THR A 152 -5.97 3.41 -10.49
C THR A 152 -4.71 4.22 -10.76
N ILE A 153 -3.54 3.72 -10.36
CA ILE A 153 -2.24 4.32 -10.71
C ILE A 153 -2.03 4.45 -12.22
N TYR A 154 -2.51 3.47 -13.00
CA TYR A 154 -2.42 3.52 -14.45
C TYR A 154 -3.44 4.46 -15.07
N TYR A 155 -4.66 4.49 -14.54
CA TYR A 155 -5.70 5.39 -15.00
C TYR A 155 -5.37 6.84 -14.71
N SER A 156 -4.84 7.16 -13.53
CA SER A 156 -4.41 8.52 -13.20
C SER A 156 -3.26 8.98 -14.09
N MET A 157 -2.33 8.10 -14.43
CA MET A 157 -1.26 8.42 -15.39
C MET A 157 -1.81 8.65 -16.80
N LEU A 158 -2.78 7.83 -17.25
CA LEU A 158 -3.41 8.01 -18.57
C LEU A 158 -4.19 9.31 -18.67
N LEU A 159 -4.98 9.63 -17.67
CA LEU A 159 -5.93 10.75 -17.70
C LEU A 159 -5.25 12.06 -17.28
N ASP A 160 -4.55 12.06 -16.17
CA ASP A 160 -4.04 13.28 -15.53
C ASP A 160 -2.52 13.44 -15.64
N SER A 161 -1.81 12.48 -16.24
CA SER A 161 -0.32 12.46 -16.29
C SER A 161 0.34 12.58 -14.90
N ALA A 162 -0.36 12.17 -13.87
CA ALA A 162 0.06 12.29 -12.48
C ALA A 162 -0.14 10.96 -11.72
N VAL A 163 0.56 10.80 -10.63
CA VAL A 163 0.41 9.67 -9.71
C VAL A 163 0.06 10.21 -8.33
N GLY A 164 -1.10 9.85 -7.85
CA GLY A 164 -1.56 10.24 -6.52
C GLY A 164 -1.88 9.05 -5.65
N CYS A 165 -1.88 9.27 -4.34
CA CYS A 165 -2.34 8.29 -3.36
C CYS A 165 -3.23 8.95 -2.30
N SER A 166 -4.15 8.16 -1.77
CA SER A 166 -5.03 8.56 -0.67
C SER A 166 -4.92 7.57 0.48
N VAL A 167 -4.64 8.05 1.69
CA VAL A 167 -4.76 7.26 2.92
C VAL A 167 -6.22 7.30 3.34
N ILE A 168 -6.84 6.15 3.50
CA ILE A 168 -8.25 6.02 3.86
C ILE A 168 -8.45 5.04 5.02
N LEU A 169 -9.57 5.16 5.69
CA LEU A 169 -10.12 4.07 6.48
C LEU A 169 -10.94 3.15 5.56
N LEU A 170 -10.72 1.85 5.65
CA LEU A 170 -11.52 0.89 4.89
C LEU A 170 -12.95 0.83 5.43
N ASP A 171 -13.90 0.73 4.53
CA ASP A 171 -15.33 0.60 4.78
C ASP A 171 -15.93 -0.57 3.96
N GLU A 172 -17.20 -0.87 4.14
CA GLU A 172 -17.91 -1.93 3.40
C GLU A 172 -17.92 -1.69 1.88
N LYS A 173 -17.88 -0.43 1.47
CA LYS A 173 -17.83 -0.04 0.06
C LYS A 173 -16.39 0.21 -0.40
N ILE A 174 -16.10 -0.18 -1.63
CA ILE A 174 -14.76 -0.06 -2.20
C ILE A 174 -14.33 1.41 -2.29
N ASP A 175 -13.26 1.75 -1.55
CA ASP A 175 -12.61 3.06 -1.54
C ASP A 175 -13.55 4.26 -1.25
N GLU A 176 -14.65 4.01 -0.51
CA GLU A 176 -15.61 5.06 -0.10
C GLU A 176 -15.45 5.49 1.36
N GLY A 177 -14.56 4.87 2.12
CA GLY A 177 -14.31 5.25 3.50
C GLY A 177 -13.65 6.63 3.66
N PRO A 178 -13.62 7.16 4.89
CA PRO A 178 -13.06 8.48 5.18
C PRO A 178 -11.62 8.62 4.69
N ILE A 179 -11.32 9.74 4.02
CA ILE A 179 -9.96 10.09 3.60
C ILE A 179 -9.25 10.77 4.75
N LEU A 180 -8.07 10.26 5.12
CA LEU A 180 -7.23 10.81 6.17
C LEU A 180 -6.14 11.73 5.61
N TYR A 181 -5.59 11.40 4.43
CA TYR A 181 -4.50 12.14 3.81
C TYR A 181 -4.42 11.88 2.30
N LYS A 182 -3.95 12.86 1.53
CA LYS A 182 -3.70 12.72 0.10
C LYS A 182 -2.35 13.31 -0.29
N SER A 183 -1.67 12.65 -1.23
CA SER A 183 -0.46 13.18 -1.86
C SER A 183 -0.52 12.96 -3.37
N ASN A 184 0.02 13.90 -4.12
CA ASN A 184 0.25 13.80 -5.54
C ASN A 184 1.75 13.86 -5.83
N TYR A 185 2.21 13.11 -6.83
CA TYR A 185 3.62 12.96 -7.16
C TYR A 185 3.86 13.19 -8.63
N GLU A 186 4.86 13.99 -8.93
CA GLU A 186 5.42 14.15 -10.25
C GLU A 186 6.78 13.45 -10.30
N PHE A 187 7.02 12.67 -11.34
CA PHE A 187 8.27 11.95 -11.52
C PHE A 187 8.96 12.42 -12.80
N LYS A 188 10.23 12.75 -12.67
CA LYS A 188 11.10 13.10 -13.81
C LYS A 188 11.76 11.86 -14.39
N GLU A 189 11.94 10.83 -13.57
CA GLU A 189 12.54 9.58 -13.97
C GLU A 189 11.63 8.78 -14.87
N ARG A 190 12.21 8.06 -15.81
CA ARG A 190 11.52 7.24 -16.79
C ARG A 190 11.94 5.77 -16.64
N GLY A 191 11.14 4.85 -17.22
CA GLY A 191 11.44 3.42 -17.20
C GLY A 191 11.19 2.73 -15.88
N ILE A 192 10.33 3.30 -15.03
CA ILE A 192 9.94 2.72 -13.72
C ILE A 192 8.95 1.58 -13.92
N ASP A 193 9.16 0.47 -13.22
CA ASP A 193 8.14 -0.54 -13.07
C ASP A 193 7.04 -0.04 -12.11
N PHE A 194 5.81 0.03 -12.62
CA PHE A 194 4.68 0.55 -11.86
C PHE A 194 4.27 -0.36 -10.71
N ASP A 195 4.22 -1.67 -10.95
CA ASP A 195 3.68 -2.63 -9.97
C ASP A 195 4.69 -2.95 -8.86
N TYR A 196 5.97 -3.15 -9.25
CA TYR A 196 6.99 -3.62 -8.31
C TYR A 196 7.75 -2.51 -7.61
N VAL A 197 7.76 -1.29 -8.17
CA VAL A 197 8.57 -0.18 -7.66
C VAL A 197 7.72 1.05 -7.37
N LEU A 198 7.05 1.61 -8.38
CA LEU A 198 6.36 2.88 -8.24
C LEU A 198 5.21 2.81 -7.24
N ASP A 199 4.29 1.85 -7.40
CA ASP A 199 3.14 1.67 -6.51
C ASP A 199 3.57 1.47 -5.04
N PRO A 200 4.48 0.54 -4.69
CA PRO A 200 4.99 0.43 -3.32
C PRO A 200 5.58 1.73 -2.77
N LEU A 201 6.35 2.47 -3.58
CA LEU A 201 7.05 3.67 -3.11
C LEU A 201 6.12 4.85 -2.87
N VAL A 202 5.22 5.16 -3.83
CA VAL A 202 4.30 6.30 -3.66
C VAL A 202 3.32 6.08 -2.51
N ARG A 203 2.82 4.86 -2.34
CA ARG A 203 1.99 4.51 -1.19
C ARG A 203 2.77 4.64 0.11
N THR A 204 4.03 4.16 0.15
CA THR A 204 4.87 4.27 1.34
C THR A 204 5.12 5.73 1.70
N LYS A 205 5.48 6.56 0.72
CA LYS A 205 5.70 7.99 0.97
C LYS A 205 4.46 8.67 1.52
N THR A 206 3.30 8.37 0.93
CA THR A 206 2.02 8.91 1.40
C THR A 206 1.71 8.47 2.83
N LEU A 207 1.96 7.19 3.15
CA LEU A 207 1.79 6.67 4.51
C LEU A 207 2.72 7.35 5.53
N ILE A 208 4.00 7.54 5.19
CA ILE A 208 4.96 8.23 6.04
C ILE A 208 4.54 9.69 6.26
N ASN A 209 4.17 10.39 5.20
CA ASN A 209 3.70 11.78 5.30
C ASN A 209 2.46 11.89 6.20
N PHE A 210 1.51 10.96 6.09
CA PHE A 210 0.34 10.89 6.96
C PHE A 210 0.76 10.76 8.44
N PHE A 211 1.65 9.83 8.77
CA PHE A 211 2.13 9.66 10.15
C PHE A 211 2.94 10.87 10.65
N GLN A 212 3.71 11.53 9.79
CA GLN A 212 4.47 12.73 10.14
C GLN A 212 3.58 13.93 10.44
N ASN A 213 2.50 14.10 9.68
CA ASN A 213 1.55 15.18 9.91
C ASN A 213 0.66 14.95 11.13
N ASN A 214 0.55 13.70 11.58
CA ASN A 214 -0.18 13.29 12.79
C ASN A 214 -1.61 13.85 12.90
N GLU A 215 -2.27 14.05 11.77
CA GLU A 215 -3.64 14.55 11.69
C GLU A 215 -4.60 13.40 11.41
N LEU A 216 -5.34 12.97 12.45
CA LEU A 216 -6.48 12.05 12.31
C LEU A 216 -7.78 12.78 11.92
N SER A 217 -7.67 13.97 11.33
CA SER A 217 -8.84 14.68 10.82
C SER A 217 -9.41 13.94 9.62
N GLU A 218 -10.56 13.30 9.80
CA GLU A 218 -11.27 12.62 8.73
C GLU A 218 -11.81 13.66 7.74
N MET A 219 -11.31 13.63 6.51
CA MET A 219 -11.93 14.37 5.43
C MET A 219 -13.10 13.54 4.91
N GLN A 220 -14.32 14.05 5.03
CA GLN A 220 -15.45 13.41 4.38
C GLN A 220 -15.22 13.40 2.87
N GLN A 221 -15.38 12.23 2.26
CA GLN A 221 -15.48 12.17 0.81
C GLN A 221 -16.76 12.92 0.42
N ASN A 222 -16.63 13.97 -0.37
CA ASN A 222 -17.77 14.47 -1.11
C ASN A 222 -18.16 13.37 -2.10
N GLN A 223 -19.20 12.60 -1.76
CA GLN A 223 -19.83 11.66 -2.68
C GLN A 223 -20.48 12.51 -3.79
N SER A 224 -19.71 12.85 -4.82
CA SER A 224 -20.31 13.33 -6.05
C SER A 224 -20.97 12.12 -6.69
N GLU A 225 -22.22 12.22 -7.09
CA GLU A 225 -22.98 11.19 -7.79
C GLU A 225 -22.29 10.71 -9.08
N ASP A 226 -21.31 11.44 -9.58
CA ASP A 226 -20.56 11.18 -10.82
C ASP A 226 -19.18 10.49 -10.62
N THR A 227 -18.91 9.82 -9.51
CA THR A 227 -17.64 9.12 -9.35
C THR A 227 -17.62 7.80 -10.11
N THR A 228 -16.80 7.73 -11.15
CA THR A 228 -16.54 6.51 -11.90
C THR A 228 -15.69 5.54 -11.07
N THR A 229 -16.15 4.28 -10.96
CA THR A 229 -15.32 3.20 -10.39
C THR A 229 -14.50 2.56 -11.49
N PHE A 230 -13.18 2.57 -11.32
CA PHE A 230 -12.26 1.92 -12.25
C PHE A 230 -12.09 0.44 -11.90
N TYR A 231 -12.16 -0.40 -12.91
CA TYR A 231 -11.92 -1.84 -12.80
C TYR A 231 -10.47 -2.18 -13.18
N ILE A 232 -10.08 -3.45 -13.10
CA ILE A 232 -8.75 -3.90 -13.53
C ILE A 232 -8.50 -3.43 -14.96
N ILE A 233 -7.41 -2.71 -15.15
CA ILE A 233 -7.11 -2.07 -16.44
C ILE A 233 -6.83 -3.10 -17.52
N HIS A 234 -7.36 -2.87 -18.72
CA HIS A 234 -7.06 -3.69 -19.89
C HIS A 234 -5.55 -3.59 -20.24
N PRO A 235 -4.87 -4.71 -20.61
CA PRO A 235 -3.43 -4.71 -20.90
C PRO A 235 -2.97 -3.66 -21.92
N LEU A 236 -3.78 -3.35 -22.93
CA LEU A 236 -3.49 -2.28 -23.89
C LEU A 236 -3.44 -0.91 -23.24
N LEU A 237 -4.44 -0.57 -22.41
CA LEU A 237 -4.49 0.71 -21.70
C LEU A 237 -3.34 0.81 -20.69
N LYS A 238 -3.01 -0.31 -20.01
CA LYS A 238 -1.84 -0.38 -19.14
C LYS A 238 -0.57 -0.05 -19.90
N HIS A 239 -0.39 -0.61 -21.10
CA HIS A 239 0.76 -0.33 -21.95
C HIS A 239 0.81 1.14 -22.38
N LEU A 240 -0.33 1.72 -22.80
CA LEU A 240 -0.43 3.13 -23.17
C LEU A 240 -0.09 4.05 -21.99
N SER A 241 -0.52 3.71 -20.77
CA SER A 241 -0.15 4.44 -19.56
C SER A 241 1.36 4.46 -19.34
N ILE A 242 2.02 3.31 -19.50
CA ILE A 242 3.47 3.18 -19.36
C ILE A 242 4.20 3.97 -20.45
N LEU A 243 3.72 3.92 -21.70
CA LEU A 243 4.29 4.72 -22.80
C LEU A 243 4.18 6.21 -22.51
N LYS A 244 2.98 6.68 -22.15
CA LYS A 244 2.75 8.10 -21.78
C LYS A 244 3.68 8.57 -20.67
N TYR A 245 3.88 7.73 -19.65
CA TYR A 245 4.83 8.03 -18.59
C TYR A 245 6.27 8.13 -19.10
N ASN A 246 6.70 7.23 -19.99
CA ASN A 246 8.07 7.17 -20.50
C ASN A 246 8.38 8.28 -21.51
N GLU A 247 7.41 8.72 -22.30
CA GLU A 247 7.58 9.78 -23.28
C GLU A 247 7.56 11.19 -22.67
N GLY A 248 6.98 11.34 -21.48
CA GLY A 248 6.68 12.61 -20.87
C GLY A 248 5.41 13.23 -21.51
N SER A 249 4.83 14.20 -20.83
CA SER A 249 3.71 14.95 -21.40
C SER A 249 4.20 15.65 -22.67
N ILE A 250 3.75 15.19 -23.84
CA ILE A 250 3.87 15.97 -25.06
C ILE A 250 2.91 17.15 -24.87
N HIS A 251 3.46 18.30 -24.57
CA HIS A 251 2.75 19.59 -24.54
C HIS A 251 2.60 20.13 -25.95
#